data_6d52ebc37782356830b0b6b20e9f9a5b
#
_entry.id   6d52ebc37782356830b0b6b20e9f9a5b
#
_cell.length_a   1.000
_cell.length_b   1.000
_cell.length_c   1.000
_cell.angle_alpha   90.00
_cell.angle_beta   90.00
_cell.angle_gamma   90.00
#
_symmetry.space_group_name_H-M   'P 1'
#
loop_
_entity.id
_entity.type
_entity.pdbx_description
1 polymer ?
#
loop_
_entity_poly.entity_id
_entity_poly.type
_entity_poly.pdbx_seq_one_letter_code
_entity_poly.pdbx_strand_id
1 'polypeptide(L)'
;HLVLIKGNIKSKDDVFVRMHTFNIFKDFLGINNKESNDLNKSMEIINQEGKGVIVILRNPKKELFGSKKKNQNTEKYILKEYGIGAQILLKIGVKNIILLSNTDKNIIGIDGFGLYIKGTRKIK
;
A
#
# COMPACT_ATOMS: atom_id res chain seq x y z
N HIS A 1 -9.51 8.45 1.03
CA HIS A 1 -8.34 7.73 0.49
C HIS A 1 -8.07 8.17 -0.93
N LEU A 2 -6.85 8.01 -1.38
CA LEU A 2 -6.43 8.42 -2.72
C LEU A 2 -5.87 7.20 -3.45
N VAL A 3 -6.22 7.06 -4.72
CA VAL A 3 -5.72 5.97 -5.55
C VAL A 3 -5.01 6.56 -6.76
N LEU A 4 -3.75 6.17 -6.94
CA LEU A 4 -2.96 6.57 -8.10
C LEU A 4 -2.84 5.36 -9.02
N ILE A 5 -3.25 5.52 -10.26
CA ILE A 5 -3.23 4.44 -11.25
C ILE A 5 -2.34 4.85 -12.41
N LYS A 6 -1.42 3.97 -12.79
CA LYS A 6 -0.63 4.15 -14.00
C LYS A 6 -0.87 2.98 -14.95
N GLY A 7 -1.05 3.32 -16.22
CA GLY A 7 -1.20 2.33 -17.28
C GLY A 7 -2.62 1.77 -17.40
N ASN A 8 -2.80 0.88 -18.35
CA ASN A 8 -4.08 0.22 -18.60
C ASN A 8 -4.10 -1.11 -17.85
N ILE A 9 -4.95 -1.19 -16.84
CA ILE A 9 -5.01 -2.34 -15.95
C ILE A 9 -6.16 -3.24 -16.35
N LYS A 10 -5.84 -4.49 -16.67
CA LYS A 10 -6.82 -5.52 -16.98
C LYS A 10 -6.87 -6.54 -15.84
N SER A 11 -8.03 -7.16 -15.63
CA SER A 11 -8.24 -8.10 -14.52
C SER A 11 -7.35 -9.35 -14.58
N LYS A 12 -6.80 -9.66 -15.75
CA LYS A 12 -5.88 -10.79 -15.94
C LYS A 12 -4.43 -10.45 -15.63
N ASP A 13 -4.10 -9.16 -15.52
CA ASP A 13 -2.72 -8.73 -15.35
C ASP A 13 -2.28 -8.88 -13.91
N ASP A 14 -1.00 -9.22 -13.72
CA ASP A 14 -0.34 -9.09 -12.43
C ASP A 14 0.07 -7.62 -12.27
N VAL A 15 -0.48 -6.98 -11.25
CA VAL A 15 -0.36 -5.53 -11.09
C VAL A 15 0.48 -5.23 -9.84
N PHE A 16 1.50 -4.40 -10.02
CA PHE A 16 2.27 -3.89 -8.89
C PHE A 16 1.40 -2.95 -8.06
N VAL A 17 1.29 -3.24 -6.78
CA VAL A 17 0.44 -2.47 -5.87
C VAL A 17 1.22 -2.09 -4.62
N ARG A 18 1.14 -0.82 -4.28
CA ARG A 18 1.60 -0.32 -2.98
C ARG A 18 0.39 0.13 -2.17
N MET A 19 0.22 -0.44 -1.00
CA MET A 19 -0.69 0.11 -0.01
C MET A 19 0.12 0.94 0.97
N HIS A 20 -0.12 2.24 0.96
CA HIS A 20 0.68 3.20 1.70
C HIS A 20 -0.20 3.97 2.66
N THR A 21 0.10 3.87 3.95
CA THR A 21 -0.56 4.71 4.95
C THR A 21 0.14 6.05 4.99
N PHE A 22 -0.59 7.11 4.66
CA PHE A 22 -0.05 8.47 4.59
C PHE A 22 0.40 8.94 5.96
N ASN A 23 1.60 9.49 6.01
CA ASN A 23 2.15 10.13 7.20
C ASN A 23 2.72 11.49 6.79
N ILE A 24 2.13 12.56 7.33
CA ILE A 24 2.49 13.91 6.94
C ILE A 24 3.96 14.24 7.22
N PHE A 25 4.51 13.71 8.30
CA PHE A 25 5.90 13.98 8.67
C PHE A 25 6.88 13.25 7.76
N LYS A 26 6.62 12.01 7.42
CA LYS A 26 7.49 11.22 6.55
C LYS A 26 7.31 11.56 5.08
N ASP A 27 6.07 11.64 4.62
CA ASP A 27 5.76 11.72 3.20
C ASP A 27 5.78 13.15 2.67
N PHE A 28 5.38 14.11 3.49
CA PHE A 28 5.33 15.52 3.07
C PHE A 28 6.52 16.31 3.58
N LEU A 29 6.85 16.23 4.88
CA LEU A 29 7.91 17.04 5.47
C LEU A 29 9.29 16.37 5.40
N GLY A 30 9.36 15.08 5.06
CA GLY A 30 10.63 14.37 4.95
C GLY A 30 11.36 14.13 6.25
N ILE A 31 10.67 14.21 7.38
CA ILE A 31 11.26 13.96 8.69
C ILE A 31 11.46 12.45 8.85
N ASN A 32 12.61 12.04 9.37
CA ASN A 32 13.00 10.64 9.54
C ASN A 32 13.31 9.93 8.21
N ASN A 33 14.44 10.29 7.63
CA ASN A 33 14.85 9.96 6.26
C ASN A 33 14.99 8.47 5.90
N LYS A 34 15.08 7.57 6.87
CA LYS A 34 15.30 6.14 6.57
C LYS A 34 14.08 5.45 5.95
N GLU A 35 12.88 5.95 6.23
CA GLU A 35 11.64 5.38 5.74
C GLU A 35 10.83 6.36 4.87
N SER A 36 11.33 7.59 4.70
CA SER A 36 10.58 8.67 4.06
C SER A 36 10.41 8.52 2.55
N ASN A 37 11.13 7.60 1.91
CA ASN A 37 11.15 7.47 0.46
C ASN A 37 10.37 6.28 -0.09
N ASP A 38 9.66 5.54 0.74
CA ASP A 38 8.95 4.34 0.28
C ASP A 38 7.89 4.66 -0.77
N LEU A 39 7.18 5.77 -0.61
CA LEU A 39 6.19 6.19 -1.58
C LEU A 39 6.84 6.55 -2.92
N ASN A 40 7.89 7.36 -2.89
CA ASN A 40 8.61 7.78 -4.10
C ASN A 40 9.25 6.59 -4.81
N LYS A 41 9.86 5.68 -4.07
CA LYS A 41 10.46 4.47 -4.64
C LYS A 41 9.41 3.55 -5.27
N SER A 42 8.24 3.44 -4.64
CA SER A 42 7.13 2.70 -5.21
C SER A 42 6.65 3.31 -6.52
N MET A 43 6.57 4.62 -6.58
CA MET A 43 6.22 5.33 -7.81
C MET A 43 7.26 5.09 -8.92
N GLU A 44 8.54 5.09 -8.57
CA GLU A 44 9.62 4.80 -9.53
C GLU A 44 9.51 3.38 -10.08
N ILE A 45 9.28 2.39 -9.22
CA ILE A 45 9.12 0.99 -9.63
C ILE A 45 7.94 0.87 -10.60
N ILE A 46 6.81 1.44 -10.25
CA ILE A 46 5.61 1.39 -11.08
C ILE A 46 5.85 2.11 -12.42
N ASN A 47 6.58 3.21 -12.39
CA ASN A 47 6.93 3.92 -13.61
C ASN A 47 7.82 3.08 -14.53
N GLN A 48 8.80 2.37 -13.99
CA GLN A 48 9.67 1.49 -14.76
C GLN A 48 8.92 0.29 -15.34
N GLU A 49 7.99 -0.27 -14.57
CA GLU A 49 7.19 -1.41 -15.01
C GLU A 49 6.08 -1.02 -15.99
N GLY A 50 5.71 0.24 -16.05
CA GLY A 50 4.73 0.76 -16.99
C GLY A 50 3.28 0.72 -16.50
N LYS A 51 2.97 -0.04 -15.47
CA LYS A 51 1.64 -0.06 -14.88
C LYS A 51 1.69 -0.44 -13.41
N GLY A 52 0.73 0.06 -12.65
CA GLY A 52 0.61 -0.23 -11.24
C GLY A 52 -0.39 0.67 -10.54
N VAL A 53 -0.61 0.40 -9.28
CA VAL A 53 -1.57 1.14 -8.45
C VAL A 53 -0.94 1.44 -7.10
N ILE A 54 -1.12 2.66 -6.63
CA ILE A 54 -0.79 3.04 -5.27
C ILE A 54 -2.07 3.46 -4.58
N VAL A 55 -2.42 2.76 -3.50
CA VAL A 55 -3.54 3.13 -2.65
C VAL A 55 -2.99 3.85 -1.44
N ILE A 56 -3.30 5.14 -1.33
CA ILE A 56 -2.89 5.97 -0.20
C ILE A 56 -4.01 5.97 0.81
N LEU A 57 -3.79 5.28 1.91
CA LEU A 57 -4.74 5.14 2.99
C LEU A 57 -4.50 6.26 3.99
N ARG A 58 -5.55 6.99 4.32
CA ARG A 58 -5.46 8.10 5.26
C ARG A 58 -6.04 7.70 6.61
N ASN A 59 -5.25 7.88 7.63
CA ASN A 59 -5.66 7.72 9.01
C ASN A 59 -5.29 8.99 9.77
N PRO A 60 -6.25 9.90 10.06
CA PRO A 60 -5.96 11.19 10.69
C PRO A 60 -5.23 11.06 12.02
N LYS A 61 -5.51 10.03 12.80
CA LYS A 61 -4.84 9.81 14.08
C LYS A 61 -3.36 9.48 13.92
N LYS A 62 -3.01 8.68 12.90
CA LYS A 62 -1.62 8.36 12.60
C LYS A 62 -0.90 9.50 11.88
N GLU A 63 -1.61 10.28 11.08
CA GLU A 63 -1.02 11.40 10.36
C GLU A 63 -0.42 12.44 11.30
N LEU A 64 -1.05 12.69 12.45
CA LEU A 64 -0.66 13.73 13.38
C LEU A 64 0.27 13.26 14.49
N PHE A 65 0.04 12.07 15.01
CA PHE A 65 0.69 11.63 16.25
C PHE A 65 1.62 10.44 16.09
N GLY A 66 1.62 9.78 14.93
CA GLY A 66 2.36 8.55 14.73
C GLY A 66 1.92 7.46 15.70
N SER A 67 2.14 6.21 15.39
CA SER A 67 1.87 5.13 16.33
C SER A 67 3.17 4.69 16.98
N LYS A 68 3.45 5.23 18.19
CA LYS A 68 4.58 4.80 18.99
C LYS A 68 4.26 3.57 19.86
N LYS A 69 3.00 3.16 19.93
CA LYS A 69 2.58 2.04 20.76
C LYS A 69 2.07 0.89 19.88
N LYS A 70 2.85 -0.19 19.82
CA LYS A 70 2.36 -1.47 19.31
C LYS A 70 1.42 -2.08 20.34
N ASN A 71 0.14 -1.78 20.24
CA ASN A 71 -0.87 -2.49 21.02
C ASN A 71 -1.76 -3.31 20.07
N GLN A 72 -2.58 -4.20 20.61
CA GLN A 72 -3.47 -5.06 19.83
C GLN A 72 -4.42 -4.27 18.92
N ASN A 73 -4.73 -3.04 19.28
CA ASN A 73 -5.59 -2.16 18.50
C ASN A 73 -4.91 -1.72 17.19
N THR A 74 -3.58 -1.62 17.15
CA THR A 74 -2.83 -1.24 15.97
C THR A 74 -2.95 -2.30 14.87
N GLU A 75 -2.87 -3.58 15.22
CA GLU A 75 -3.01 -4.67 14.26
C GLU A 75 -4.40 -4.72 13.65
N LYS A 76 -5.44 -4.50 14.45
CA LYS A 76 -6.82 -4.42 13.96
C LYS A 76 -7.02 -3.25 13.00
N TYR A 77 -6.41 -2.10 13.28
CA TYR A 77 -6.46 -0.94 12.40
C TYR A 77 -5.78 -1.21 11.07
N ILE A 78 -4.62 -1.86 11.09
CA ILE A 78 -3.88 -2.23 9.89
C ILE A 78 -4.72 -3.16 9.02
N LEU A 79 -5.32 -4.20 9.60
CA LEU A 79 -6.19 -5.11 8.88
C LEU A 79 -7.39 -4.40 8.28
N LYS A 80 -7.99 -3.48 9.00
CA LYS A 80 -9.12 -2.69 8.51
C LYS A 80 -8.71 -1.79 7.34
N GLU A 81 -7.56 -1.12 7.43
CA GLU A 81 -7.05 -0.29 6.36
C GLU A 81 -6.75 -1.10 5.11
N TYR A 82 -6.10 -2.26 5.26
CA TYR A 82 -5.83 -3.14 4.14
C TYR A 82 -7.12 -3.71 3.54
N GLY A 83 -8.14 -3.96 4.36
CA GLY A 83 -9.44 -4.38 3.87
C GLY A 83 -10.09 -3.32 2.99
N ILE A 84 -10.02 -2.05 3.39
CA ILE A 84 -10.51 -0.93 2.58
C ILE A 84 -9.72 -0.85 1.27
N GLY A 85 -8.40 -0.95 1.34
CA GLY A 85 -7.55 -0.94 0.16
C GLY A 85 -7.85 -2.07 -0.80
N ALA A 86 -8.10 -3.27 -0.28
CA ALA A 86 -8.47 -4.42 -1.09
C ALA A 86 -9.80 -4.21 -1.80
N GLN A 87 -10.80 -3.67 -1.13
CA GLN A 87 -12.08 -3.34 -1.73
C GLN A 87 -11.94 -2.32 -2.85
N ILE A 88 -11.11 -1.30 -2.66
CA ILE A 88 -10.80 -0.30 -3.69
C ILE A 88 -10.19 -0.97 -4.91
N LEU A 89 -9.20 -1.83 -4.71
CA LEU A 89 -8.52 -2.54 -5.79
C LEU A 89 -9.48 -3.41 -6.59
N LEU A 90 -10.33 -4.17 -5.91
CA LEU A 90 -11.34 -5.00 -6.58
C LEU A 90 -12.31 -4.15 -7.39
N LYS A 91 -12.68 -3.00 -6.86
CA LYS A 91 -13.63 -2.10 -7.53
C LYS A 91 -13.06 -1.49 -8.81
N ILE A 92 -11.75 -1.25 -8.87
CA ILE A 92 -11.10 -0.77 -10.09
C ILE A 92 -10.67 -1.89 -11.04
N GLY A 93 -10.98 -3.15 -10.71
CA GLY A 93 -10.74 -4.29 -11.58
C GLY A 93 -9.42 -5.03 -11.38
N VAL A 94 -8.71 -4.75 -10.30
CA VAL A 94 -7.45 -5.43 -9.96
C VAL A 94 -7.75 -6.68 -9.15
N LYS A 95 -7.26 -7.83 -9.59
CA LYS A 95 -7.43 -9.10 -8.87
C LYS A 95 -6.12 -9.74 -8.48
N ASN A 96 -5.14 -9.74 -9.38
CA ASN A 96 -3.83 -10.35 -9.15
C ASN A 96 -2.83 -9.24 -8.86
N ILE A 97 -2.17 -9.31 -7.72
CA ILE A 97 -1.25 -8.26 -7.32
C ILE A 97 0.14 -8.79 -6.99
N ILE A 98 1.14 -7.97 -7.26
CA ILE A 98 2.48 -8.10 -6.73
C ILE A 98 2.64 -6.95 -5.73
N LEU A 99 2.69 -7.28 -4.46
CA LEU A 99 2.68 -6.27 -3.41
C LEU A 99 4.07 -5.66 -3.24
N LEU A 100 4.17 -4.35 -3.33
CA LEU A 100 5.40 -3.62 -3.03
C LEU A 100 5.47 -3.38 -1.53
N SER A 101 6.35 -4.10 -0.86
CA SER A 101 6.48 -4.03 0.59
C SER A 101 7.86 -4.47 1.03
N ASN A 102 8.37 -3.83 2.07
CA ASN A 102 9.62 -4.24 2.71
C ASN A 102 9.41 -5.27 3.83
N THR A 103 8.15 -5.60 4.14
CA THR A 103 7.81 -6.55 5.20
C THR A 103 6.85 -7.61 4.70
N ASP A 104 7.01 -8.84 5.16
CA ASP A 104 6.17 -9.97 4.76
C ASP A 104 4.91 -10.12 5.63
N LYS A 105 4.78 -9.33 6.69
CA LYS A 105 3.75 -9.51 7.72
C LYS A 105 2.33 -9.19 7.27
N ASN A 106 2.14 -8.52 6.14
CA ASN A 106 0.85 -7.96 5.76
C ASN A 106 0.10 -8.77 4.70
N ILE A 107 0.70 -9.88 4.24
CA ILE A 107 0.17 -10.67 3.14
C ILE A 107 -1.14 -11.39 3.53
N ILE A 108 -1.20 -11.89 4.76
CA ILE A 108 -2.28 -12.74 5.24
C ILE A 108 -3.64 -12.02 5.29
N GLY A 109 -3.62 -10.71 5.59
CA GLY A 109 -4.86 -9.93 5.70
C GLY A 109 -5.53 -9.61 4.37
N ILE A 110 -4.74 -9.47 3.30
CA ILE A 110 -5.25 -9.04 2.00
C ILE A 110 -5.91 -10.20 1.24
N ASP A 111 -5.36 -11.41 1.32
CA ASP A 111 -5.92 -12.59 0.65
C ASP A 111 -7.36 -12.88 1.06
N GLY A 112 -7.74 -12.56 2.29
CA GLY A 112 -9.09 -12.78 2.78
C GLY A 112 -10.16 -11.91 2.12
N PHE A 113 -9.77 -10.90 1.32
CA PHE A 113 -10.70 -9.96 0.69
C PHE A 113 -10.96 -10.23 -0.79
N GLY A 114 -10.51 -11.36 -1.33
CA GLY A 114 -10.74 -11.72 -2.73
C GLY A 114 -9.65 -11.30 -3.71
N LEU A 115 -8.58 -10.70 -3.23
CA LEU A 115 -7.40 -10.42 -4.02
C LEU A 115 -6.46 -11.63 -4.03
N TYR A 116 -5.74 -11.78 -5.13
CA TYR A 116 -4.74 -12.83 -5.27
C TYR A 116 -3.35 -12.22 -5.22
N ILE A 117 -2.61 -12.49 -4.15
CA ILE A 117 -1.23 -12.01 -4.02
C ILE A 117 -0.30 -13.02 -4.69
N LYS A 118 0.20 -12.68 -5.86
CA LYS A 118 1.14 -13.51 -6.61
C LYS A 118 2.54 -13.51 -6.01
N GLY A 119 2.89 -12.44 -5.35
CA GLY A 119 4.20 -12.29 -4.72
C GLY A 119 4.38 -10.92 -4.10
N THR A 120 5.56 -10.73 -3.53
CA THR A 120 5.97 -9.44 -2.99
C THR A 120 7.28 -9.02 -3.63
N ARG A 121 7.46 -7.73 -3.77
CA ARG A 121 8.71 -7.14 -4.23
C ARG A 121 9.14 -6.08 -3.24
N LYS A 122 10.40 -6.13 -2.81
CA LYS A 122 10.96 -5.13 -1.92
C LYS A 122 11.09 -3.78 -2.62
N ILE A 123 10.84 -2.72 -1.86
CA ILE A 123 10.89 -1.36 -2.38
C ILE A 123 12.35 -0.88 -2.51
N LYS A 124 13.25 -1.46 -1.77
CA LYS A 124 14.67 -1.10 -1.82
C LYS A 124 15.32 -1.49 -3.14
#